data_c89096de9e6366039b5fef0d885d29a3
#
_entry.id   c89096de9e6366039b5fef0d885d29a3
#
_cell.length_a   1.000
_cell.length_b   1.000
_cell.length_c   1.000
_cell.angle_alpha   90.00
_cell.angle_beta   90.00
_cell.angle_gamma   90.00
#
_symmetry.space_group_name_H-M   'P 1'
#
loop_
_entity.id
_entity.type
_entity.pdbx_description
1 polymer ?
#
loop_
_entity_poly.entity_id
_entity_poly.type
_entity_poly.pdbx_seq_one_letter_code
_entity_poly.pdbx_strand_id
1 'polypeptide(L)'
;PEQTYELKLISVTPKANANQLYTMRLQLITDNRPVPSPGMNTMVTILCNNDSSRNLSVPGSAVLQKDGKTCVFVYNPSDSKVHSREVTLVRLLSNGRSIIASDGLQPGDQVVSAGIHHIKDGETVTPLPAASDTNIGGLL
;
A
#
# COMPACT_ATOMS: atom_id res chain seq x y z
N PRO A 1 15.06 1.50 -32.60
CA PRO A 1 15.21 0.61 -31.46
C PRO A 1 15.15 1.40 -30.16
N GLU A 2 14.34 0.93 -29.23
CA GLU A 2 14.24 1.54 -27.91
C GLU A 2 15.54 1.29 -27.14
N GLN A 3 16.22 2.36 -26.75
CA GLN A 3 17.39 2.27 -25.88
C GLN A 3 16.99 2.63 -24.46
N THR A 4 17.31 1.77 -23.53
CA THR A 4 17.04 1.99 -22.10
C THR A 4 18.33 2.37 -21.38
N TYR A 5 18.27 3.43 -20.59
CA TYR A 5 19.36 3.92 -19.76
C TYR A 5 18.95 3.94 -18.30
N GLU A 6 19.89 3.69 -17.43
CA GLU A 6 19.68 3.90 -16.01
C GLU A 6 19.79 5.38 -15.65
N LEU A 7 18.97 5.81 -14.71
CA LEU A 7 18.95 7.18 -14.22
C LEU A 7 19.25 7.18 -12.73
N LYS A 8 20.10 8.09 -12.32
CA LYS A 8 20.39 8.35 -10.91
C LYS A 8 19.69 9.62 -10.48
N LEU A 9 18.94 9.56 -9.38
CA LEU A 9 18.32 10.75 -8.80
C LEU A 9 19.39 11.66 -8.20
N ILE A 10 19.45 12.91 -8.66
CA ILE A 10 20.36 13.93 -8.14
C ILE A 10 19.63 14.79 -7.10
N SER A 11 18.48 15.31 -7.45
CA SER A 11 17.71 16.17 -6.55
C SER A 11 16.23 16.23 -6.91
N VAL A 12 15.43 16.55 -5.90
CA VAL A 12 14.02 16.91 -6.03
C VAL A 12 13.85 18.26 -5.35
N THR A 13 13.12 19.18 -5.96
CA THR A 13 12.85 20.48 -5.32
C THR A 13 12.04 20.26 -4.03
N PRO A 14 12.40 20.95 -2.93
CA PRO A 14 11.73 20.73 -1.64
C PRO A 14 10.31 21.32 -1.59
N LYS A 15 9.97 22.19 -2.55
CA LYS A 15 8.65 22.82 -2.64
C LYS A 15 8.11 22.73 -4.06
N ALA A 16 6.80 22.53 -4.16
CA ALA A 16 6.11 22.61 -5.43
C ALA A 16 6.15 24.07 -5.97
N ASN A 17 6.19 24.20 -7.30
CA ASN A 17 6.04 25.49 -7.97
C ASN A 17 4.58 25.98 -7.93
N ALA A 18 4.30 27.12 -8.56
CA ALA A 18 2.96 27.69 -8.62
C ALA A 18 1.90 26.75 -9.25
N ASN A 19 2.30 25.80 -10.06
CA ASN A 19 1.44 24.78 -10.67
C ASN A 19 1.37 23.50 -9.85
N GLN A 20 1.86 23.50 -8.62
CA GLN A 20 1.94 22.34 -7.74
C GLN A 20 2.81 21.18 -8.28
N LEU A 21 3.79 21.51 -9.10
CA LEU A 21 4.73 20.57 -9.68
C LEU A 21 6.09 20.62 -8.97
N TYR A 22 6.67 19.46 -8.78
CA TYR A 22 8.04 19.31 -8.29
C TYR A 22 8.99 19.08 -9.45
N THR A 23 10.19 19.64 -9.38
CA THR A 23 11.24 19.38 -10.36
C THR A 23 12.15 18.29 -9.83
N MET A 24 12.29 17.23 -10.60
CA MET A 24 13.21 16.13 -10.34
C MET A 24 14.36 16.22 -11.33
N ARG A 25 15.59 16.17 -10.84
CA ARG A 25 16.80 16.11 -11.67
C ARG A 25 17.39 14.72 -11.61
N LEU A 26 17.62 14.16 -12.77
CA LEU A 26 18.15 12.83 -12.96
C LEU A 26 19.44 12.90 -13.77
N GLN A 27 20.43 12.11 -13.40
CA GLN A 27 21.65 11.92 -14.17
C GLN A 27 21.53 10.65 -15.00
N LEU A 28 21.82 10.78 -16.30
CA LEU A 28 21.88 9.65 -17.20
C LEU A 28 23.18 8.86 -16.98
N ILE A 29 23.06 7.54 -16.79
CA ILE A 29 24.22 6.64 -16.73
C ILE A 29 24.37 6.01 -18.11
N THR A 30 25.42 6.38 -18.80
CA THR A 30 25.61 6.00 -20.21
C THR A 30 26.44 4.75 -20.42
N ASP A 31 27.33 4.41 -19.48
CA ASP A 31 28.23 3.24 -19.57
C ASP A 31 28.91 3.12 -20.93
N ASN A 32 29.50 4.23 -21.43
CA ASN A 32 30.15 4.35 -22.74
C ASN A 32 29.18 4.19 -23.94
N ARG A 33 27.88 4.22 -23.75
CA ARG A 33 26.90 4.24 -24.83
C ARG A 33 26.68 5.67 -25.35
N PRO A 34 26.20 5.83 -26.58
CA PRO A 34 25.91 7.16 -27.12
C PRO A 34 24.92 7.93 -26.24
N VAL A 35 25.20 9.18 -25.98
CA VAL A 35 24.31 10.06 -25.21
C VAL A 35 23.12 10.48 -26.10
N PRO A 36 21.87 10.35 -25.63
CA PRO A 36 20.72 10.85 -26.39
C PRO A 36 20.81 12.36 -26.62
N SER A 37 20.33 12.80 -27.76
CA SER A 37 20.32 14.23 -28.08
C SER A 37 19.27 14.97 -27.26
N PRO A 38 19.53 16.20 -26.80
CA PRO A 38 18.52 17.03 -26.18
C PRO A 38 17.30 17.22 -27.06
N GLY A 39 16.11 17.22 -26.47
CA GLY A 39 14.84 17.37 -27.19
C GLY A 39 14.22 16.07 -27.67
N MET A 40 14.81 14.92 -27.42
CA MET A 40 14.19 13.63 -27.74
C MET A 40 13.06 13.31 -26.76
N ASN A 41 12.01 12.69 -27.27
CA ASN A 41 10.95 12.14 -26.43
C ASN A 41 11.46 10.93 -25.65
N THR A 42 11.18 10.91 -24.38
CA THR A 42 11.60 9.82 -23.47
C THR A 42 10.45 9.40 -22.56
N MET A 43 10.48 8.14 -22.16
CA MET A 43 9.63 7.62 -21.09
C MET A 43 10.52 7.32 -19.88
N VAL A 44 10.14 7.84 -18.73
CA VAL A 44 10.87 7.61 -17.47
C VAL A 44 10.05 6.68 -16.59
N THR A 45 10.64 5.56 -16.19
CA THR A 45 10.05 4.63 -15.24
C THR A 45 10.74 4.81 -13.89
N ILE A 46 9.99 5.17 -12.88
CA ILE A 46 10.50 5.31 -11.51
C ILE A 46 10.16 4.02 -10.75
N LEU A 47 11.18 3.28 -10.37
CA LEU A 47 11.02 2.12 -9.50
C LEU A 47 11.10 2.62 -8.07
N CYS A 48 9.96 2.72 -7.42
CA CYS A 48 9.92 2.98 -5.99
C CYS A 48 10.19 1.65 -5.27
N ASN A 49 11.42 1.45 -4.83
CA ASN A 49 11.67 0.46 -3.80
C ASN A 49 11.04 1.00 -2.52
N ASN A 50 9.79 0.72 -2.35
CA ASN A 50 9.26 0.74 -1.01
C ASN A 50 10.03 -0.33 -0.26
N ASP A 51 10.88 0.06 0.65
CA ASP A 51 11.42 -0.81 1.70
C ASP A 51 10.27 -1.23 2.62
N SER A 52 9.30 -1.84 1.98
CA SER A 52 7.97 -2.11 2.52
C SER A 52 7.79 -3.60 2.72
N SER A 53 8.81 -4.24 3.27
CA SER A 53 8.60 -5.55 3.90
C SER A 53 7.49 -5.51 4.97
N ARG A 54 7.02 -4.31 5.31
CA ARG A 54 5.99 -4.03 6.31
C ARG A 54 4.69 -3.45 5.76
N ASN A 55 4.64 -3.07 4.47
CA ASN A 55 3.44 -2.53 3.87
C ASN A 55 2.55 -3.65 3.35
N LEU A 56 1.32 -3.65 3.80
CA LEU A 56 0.31 -4.64 3.46
C LEU A 56 -0.89 -3.95 2.83
N SER A 57 -1.50 -4.60 1.85
CA SER A 57 -2.75 -4.16 1.24
C SER A 57 -3.92 -4.84 1.92
N VAL A 58 -4.84 -4.04 2.45
CA VAL A 58 -6.07 -4.53 3.09
C VAL A 58 -7.28 -3.85 2.47
N PRO A 59 -8.49 -4.47 2.56
CA PRO A 59 -9.70 -3.74 2.21
C PRO A 59 -9.83 -2.46 3.04
N GLY A 60 -10.26 -1.36 2.44
CA GLY A 60 -10.45 -0.09 3.15
C GLY A 60 -11.45 -0.21 4.30
N SER A 61 -12.45 -1.11 4.14
CA SER A 61 -13.43 -1.43 5.18
C SER A 61 -12.87 -2.15 6.41
N ALA A 62 -11.64 -2.67 6.32
CA ALA A 62 -10.97 -3.32 7.45
C ALA A 62 -10.25 -2.33 8.37
N VAL A 63 -10.07 -1.10 7.94
CA VAL A 63 -9.33 -0.07 8.68
C VAL A 63 -10.28 0.72 9.56
N LEU A 64 -10.03 0.71 10.86
CA LEU A 64 -10.81 1.42 11.86
C LEU A 64 -9.98 2.54 12.48
N GLN A 65 -10.56 3.72 12.60
CA GLN A 65 -10.00 4.81 13.39
C GLN A 65 -10.73 4.91 14.73
N LYS A 66 -9.98 4.81 15.81
CA LYS A 66 -10.50 4.92 17.17
C LYS A 66 -9.50 5.64 18.04
N ASP A 67 -9.99 6.62 18.80
CA ASP A 67 -9.17 7.40 19.75
C ASP A 67 -7.91 8.02 19.13
N GLY A 68 -8.03 8.49 17.88
CA GLY A 68 -6.91 9.06 17.12
C GLY A 68 -5.89 8.05 16.58
N LYS A 69 -6.16 6.77 16.76
CA LYS A 69 -5.30 5.68 16.26
C LYS A 69 -5.99 4.90 15.16
N THR A 70 -5.19 4.42 14.23
CA THR A 70 -5.64 3.54 13.15
C THR A 70 -5.34 2.09 13.52
N CYS A 71 -6.33 1.22 13.45
CA CYS A 71 -6.16 -0.19 13.78
C CYS A 71 -6.93 -1.12 12.83
N VAL A 72 -6.56 -2.38 12.84
CA VAL A 72 -7.26 -3.47 12.18
C VAL A 72 -7.50 -4.60 13.18
N PHE A 73 -8.53 -5.41 12.97
CA PHE A 73 -8.75 -6.63 13.72
C PHE A 73 -8.20 -7.82 12.96
N VAL A 74 -7.28 -8.55 13.60
CA VAL A 74 -6.66 -9.76 13.06
C VAL A 74 -7.33 -10.98 13.69
N TYR A 75 -7.80 -11.90 12.86
CA TYR A 75 -8.36 -13.16 13.31
C TYR A 75 -7.24 -14.16 13.60
N ASN A 76 -7.29 -14.76 14.78
CA ASN A 76 -6.37 -15.83 15.16
C ASN A 76 -7.13 -17.17 15.17
N PRO A 77 -6.78 -18.08 14.24
CA PRO A 77 -7.46 -19.39 14.18
C PRO A 77 -7.17 -20.29 15.40
N SER A 78 -6.12 -20.04 16.15
CA SER A 78 -5.74 -20.86 17.31
C SER A 78 -6.72 -20.69 18.48
N ASP A 79 -7.29 -19.49 18.66
CA ASP A 79 -8.23 -19.17 19.74
C ASP A 79 -9.61 -18.75 19.23
N SER A 80 -9.80 -18.67 17.91
CA SER A 80 -11.02 -18.20 17.25
C SER A 80 -11.42 -16.78 17.64
N LYS A 81 -10.45 -15.95 17.97
CA LYS A 81 -10.66 -14.59 18.43
C LYS A 81 -10.05 -13.58 17.48
N VAL A 82 -10.53 -12.36 17.56
CA VAL A 82 -9.94 -11.22 16.88
C VAL A 82 -9.15 -10.37 17.87
N HIS A 83 -8.02 -9.88 17.40
CA HIS A 83 -7.14 -9.03 18.18
C HIS A 83 -6.91 -7.71 17.43
N SER A 84 -7.09 -6.61 18.15
CA SER A 84 -6.83 -5.28 17.61
C SER A 84 -5.32 -5.07 17.44
N ARG A 85 -4.92 -4.59 16.26
CA ARG A 85 -3.53 -4.22 15.97
C ARG A 85 -3.46 -2.78 15.49
N GLU A 86 -2.65 -1.98 16.14
CA GLU A 86 -2.37 -0.64 15.68
C GLU A 86 -1.53 -0.69 14.39
N VAL A 87 -1.93 0.08 13.41
CA VAL A 87 -1.29 0.16 12.09
C VAL A 87 -1.13 1.62 11.69
N THR A 88 -0.22 1.88 10.77
CA THR A 88 -0.09 3.19 10.13
C THR A 88 -0.72 3.14 8.76
N LEU A 89 -1.66 4.03 8.48
CA LEU A 89 -2.22 4.19 7.15
C LEU A 89 -1.19 4.90 6.27
N VAL A 90 -0.70 4.20 5.25
CA VAL A 90 0.30 4.74 4.32
C VAL A 90 -0.38 5.44 3.16
N ARG A 91 -1.38 4.80 2.54
CA ARG A 91 -2.05 5.32 1.35
C ARG A 91 -3.41 4.64 1.14
N LEU A 92 -4.35 5.41 0.63
CA LEU A 92 -5.61 4.91 0.09
C LEU A 92 -5.47 4.68 -1.41
N LEU A 93 -5.96 3.54 -1.89
CA LEU A 93 -5.98 3.21 -3.31
C LEU A 93 -7.36 3.48 -3.89
N SER A 94 -7.40 3.79 -5.19
CA SER A 94 -8.66 4.06 -5.91
C SER A 94 -9.59 2.84 -6.05
N ASN A 95 -9.07 1.63 -5.84
CA ASN A 95 -9.83 0.39 -5.89
C ASN A 95 -10.52 0.01 -4.56
N GLY A 96 -10.59 0.92 -3.60
CA GLY A 96 -11.18 0.68 -2.28
C GLY A 96 -10.27 -0.07 -1.29
N ARG A 97 -9.02 -0.28 -1.63
CA ARG A 97 -8.03 -0.88 -0.74
C ARG A 97 -7.18 0.19 -0.08
N SER A 98 -6.61 -0.17 1.06
CA SER A 98 -5.69 0.68 1.82
C SER A 98 -4.33 0.00 1.96
N ILE A 99 -3.27 0.77 1.86
CA ILE A 99 -1.92 0.32 2.20
C ILE A 99 -1.64 0.72 3.63
N ILE A 100 -1.32 -0.25 4.45
CA ILE A 100 -0.98 -0.07 5.86
C ILE A 100 0.41 -0.61 6.16
N ALA A 101 1.05 -0.05 7.16
CA ALA A 101 2.32 -0.53 7.69
C ALA A 101 2.12 -0.98 9.13
N SER A 102 2.67 -2.14 9.48
CA SER A 102 2.62 -2.66 10.83
C SER A 102 3.77 -3.64 11.07
N ASP A 103 4.34 -3.57 12.27
CA ASP A 103 5.37 -4.51 12.72
C ASP A 103 4.78 -5.86 13.18
N GLY A 104 3.48 -5.89 13.50
CA GLY A 104 2.79 -7.06 14.06
C GLY A 104 1.97 -7.86 13.06
N LEU A 105 1.90 -7.42 11.79
CA LEU A 105 1.17 -8.11 10.74
C LEU A 105 2.11 -8.76 9.74
N GLN A 106 1.72 -9.92 9.25
CA GLN A 106 2.45 -10.65 8.23
C GLN A 106 1.55 -10.94 7.02
N PRO A 107 2.12 -11.10 5.81
CA PRO A 107 1.37 -11.57 4.67
C PRO A 107 0.69 -12.90 4.97
N GLY A 108 -0.60 -13.02 4.63
CA GLY A 108 -1.41 -14.19 4.94
C GLY A 108 -2.25 -14.08 6.21
N ASP A 109 -2.02 -13.08 7.05
CA ASP A 109 -2.89 -12.80 8.19
C ASP A 109 -4.30 -12.44 7.72
N GLN A 110 -5.30 -12.94 8.42
CA GLN A 110 -6.70 -12.67 8.11
C GLN A 110 -7.17 -11.45 8.90
N VAL A 111 -7.61 -10.42 8.20
CA VAL A 111 -8.19 -9.22 8.81
C VAL A 111 -9.70 -9.19 8.63
N VAL A 112 -10.39 -8.66 9.62
CA VAL A 112 -11.85 -8.48 9.54
C VAL A 112 -12.14 -7.33 8.58
N SER A 113 -12.94 -7.59 7.56
CA SER A 113 -13.30 -6.59 6.54
C SER A 113 -14.73 -6.06 6.63
N ALA A 114 -15.56 -6.68 7.44
CA ALA A 114 -16.95 -6.26 7.64
C ALA A 114 -17.34 -6.34 9.11
N GLY A 115 -18.20 -5.44 9.55
CA GLY A 115 -18.69 -5.42 10.93
C GLY A 115 -17.69 -4.94 11.97
N ILE A 116 -16.64 -4.25 11.56
CA ILE A 116 -15.54 -3.81 12.46
C ILE A 116 -16.01 -2.87 13.58
N HIS A 117 -17.12 -2.17 13.40
CA HIS A 117 -17.71 -1.28 14.42
C HIS A 117 -18.48 -2.03 15.50
N HIS A 118 -18.75 -3.32 15.29
CA HIS A 118 -19.52 -4.17 16.20
C HIS A 118 -18.66 -5.21 16.91
N ILE A 119 -17.38 -5.26 16.63
CA ILE A 119 -16.41 -6.23 17.19
C ILE A 119 -15.56 -5.54 18.25
N LYS A 120 -15.24 -6.29 19.29
CA LYS A 120 -14.32 -5.86 20.35
C LYS A 120 -13.05 -6.70 20.34
N ASP A 121 -11.96 -6.12 20.84
CA ASP A 121 -10.71 -6.84 21.02
C ASP A 121 -10.88 -8.06 21.91
N GLY A 122 -10.38 -9.20 21.47
CA GLY A 122 -10.51 -10.48 22.16
C GLY A 122 -11.84 -11.19 21.99
N GLU A 123 -12.74 -10.68 21.14
CA GLU A 123 -14.04 -11.31 20.89
C GLU A 123 -13.87 -12.58 20.04
N THR A 124 -14.64 -13.61 20.37
CA THR A 124 -14.70 -14.84 19.60
C THR A 124 -15.58 -14.65 18.37
N VAL A 125 -15.05 -14.99 17.19
CA VAL A 125 -15.75 -14.84 15.91
C VAL A 125 -15.65 -16.10 15.08
N THR A 126 -16.58 -16.25 14.14
CA THR A 126 -16.54 -17.30 13.12
C THR A 126 -16.33 -16.65 11.76
N PRO A 127 -15.24 -16.98 11.05
CA PRO A 127 -15.02 -16.45 9.70
C PRO A 127 -16.13 -16.86 8.74
N LEU A 128 -16.56 -15.92 7.90
CA LEU A 128 -17.46 -16.21 6.80
C LEU A 128 -16.66 -16.70 5.58
N PRO A 129 -17.28 -17.49 4.68
CA PRO A 129 -16.64 -17.85 3.42
C PRO A 129 -16.24 -16.62 2.62
N ALA A 130 -15.15 -16.73 1.86
CA ALA A 130 -14.74 -15.66 0.95
C ALA A 130 -15.81 -15.37 -0.09
N ALA A 131 -15.93 -14.11 -0.52
CA ALA A 131 -16.83 -13.73 -1.59
C ALA A 131 -16.50 -14.49 -2.89
N SER A 132 -17.54 -14.95 -3.59
CA SER A 132 -17.45 -15.66 -4.86
C SER A 132 -18.53 -15.17 -5.80
N ASP A 133 -18.55 -15.66 -7.04
CA ASP A 133 -19.58 -15.31 -8.02
C ASP A 133 -20.99 -15.69 -7.54
N THR A 134 -21.11 -16.72 -6.70
CA THR A 134 -22.38 -17.18 -6.12
C THR A 134 -22.63 -16.66 -4.72
N ASN A 135 -21.60 -16.14 -4.04
CA ASN A 135 -21.68 -15.60 -2.68
C ASN A 135 -21.02 -14.22 -2.62
N ILE A 136 -21.62 -13.27 -3.29
CA ILE A 136 -21.12 -11.89 -3.34
C ILE A 136 -21.23 -11.27 -1.96
N GLY A 137 -20.10 -10.78 -1.43
CA GLY A 137 -20.01 -10.19 -0.11
C GLY A 137 -19.77 -11.16 1.04
N GLY A 138 -19.69 -12.47 0.78
CA GLY A 138 -19.36 -13.47 1.80
C GLY A 138 -20.43 -13.67 2.87
N LEU A 139 -21.71 -13.49 2.53
CA LEU A 139 -22.82 -13.54 3.48
C LEU A 139 -23.55 -14.90 3.57
N LEU A 140 -23.14 -15.87 2.79
CA LEU A 140 -23.75 -17.21 2.79
C LEU A 140 -22.90 -18.24 3.50
#